data_ef7428ddcde302a33889f695a9cc23b9
#
_entry.id   ef7428ddcde302a33889f695a9cc23b9
#
_cell.length_a   1.000
_cell.length_b   1.000
_cell.length_c   1.000
_cell.angle_alpha   90.00
_cell.angle_beta   90.00
_cell.angle_gamma   90.00
#
_symmetry.space_group_name_H-M   'P 1'
#
loop_
_entity.id
_entity.type
_entity.pdbx_description
1 polymer ?
#
loop_
_entity_poly.entity_id
_entity_poly.type
_entity_poly.pdbx_seq_one_letter_code
_entity_poly.pdbx_strand_id
1 'polypeptide(L)'
;MIESFPNVLVSDVYGSAGGVTVYHRDGQVCLRRRSRARYPGTAAQLEHLAVHRRALAAWRGLSHDVQEVWNGYAQEVEPHRPPFDGKAWISGQNLFVSAYHGFCTLGDEHVPVACRFEGVPAAAVVGVVAVEEGDELELRFEVAGVQGADGSRYRMYGQVQVSDYGFGTSSKLKWRSVLAEGDCCSMPVVMRVPQWREVWRNVGCAKRFSLHVRFVLIDSVTGYRGQRFRGSFDVMF
;
A
#
# COMPACT_ATOMS: atom_id res chain seq x y z
N MET A 1 -19.41 33.16 -4.48
CA MET A 1 -18.94 32.40 -5.65
C MET A 1 -18.15 33.39 -6.48
N ILE A 2 -16.84 33.24 -6.60
CA ILE A 2 -16.02 34.13 -7.43
C ILE A 2 -15.83 33.37 -8.73
N GLU A 3 -16.52 33.80 -9.80
CA GLU A 3 -16.28 33.30 -11.14
C GLU A 3 -15.02 33.98 -11.67
N SER A 4 -13.96 33.21 -11.84
CA SER A 4 -12.74 33.66 -12.50
C SER A 4 -12.75 33.10 -13.94
N PHE A 5 -12.85 33.97 -14.89
CA PHE A 5 -12.66 33.61 -16.29
C PHE A 5 -11.16 33.49 -16.58
N PRO A 6 -10.71 32.40 -17.21
CA PRO A 6 -9.32 32.28 -17.62
C PRO A 6 -8.98 33.42 -18.58
N ASN A 7 -7.91 34.12 -18.34
CA ASN A 7 -7.40 35.13 -19.24
C ASN A 7 -6.39 34.50 -20.23
N VAL A 8 -6.00 35.26 -21.26
CA VAL A 8 -5.09 34.81 -22.33
C VAL A 8 -3.74 34.28 -21.79
N LEU A 9 -3.37 34.65 -20.57
CA LEU A 9 -2.09 34.27 -19.96
C LEU A 9 -2.19 33.06 -19.00
N VAL A 10 -3.40 32.72 -18.56
CA VAL A 10 -3.62 31.61 -17.60
C VAL A 10 -4.82 30.81 -18.08
N SER A 11 -4.55 29.74 -18.81
CA SER A 11 -5.59 28.86 -19.36
C SER A 11 -6.14 27.88 -18.30
N ASP A 12 -5.35 27.58 -17.28
CA ASP A 12 -5.74 26.64 -16.23
C ASP A 12 -5.03 26.92 -14.91
N VAL A 13 -5.74 26.83 -13.80
CA VAL A 13 -5.20 27.06 -12.46
C VAL A 13 -5.62 25.92 -11.54
N TYR A 14 -4.66 25.19 -10.99
CA TYR A 14 -4.90 24.16 -9.99
C TYR A 14 -3.76 24.09 -8.98
N GLY A 15 -4.02 23.51 -7.80
CA GLY A 15 -3.01 23.34 -6.77
C GLY A 15 -3.32 24.12 -5.50
N SER A 16 -2.32 24.30 -4.65
CA SER A 16 -2.49 25.00 -3.38
C SER A 16 -1.40 26.06 -3.21
N ALA A 17 -1.82 27.29 -2.94
CA ALA A 17 -0.94 28.39 -2.64
C ALA A 17 -1.45 29.15 -1.39
N GLY A 18 -0.58 29.39 -0.42
CA GLY A 18 -0.95 30.07 0.82
C GLY A 18 -2.12 29.37 1.55
N GLY A 19 -3.18 30.11 1.79
CA GLY A 19 -4.39 29.64 2.48
C GLY A 19 -5.50 29.09 1.58
N VAL A 20 -5.25 28.91 0.28
CA VAL A 20 -6.26 28.56 -0.72
C VAL A 20 -5.84 27.32 -1.50
N THR A 21 -6.78 26.43 -1.77
CA THR A 21 -6.64 25.32 -2.73
C THR A 21 -7.59 25.58 -3.89
N VAL A 22 -7.06 25.52 -5.12
CA VAL A 22 -7.79 25.61 -6.37
C VAL A 22 -7.91 24.21 -6.96
N TYR A 23 -9.09 23.82 -7.36
CA TYR A 23 -9.39 22.51 -7.99
C TYR A 23 -10.53 22.64 -9.00
N HIS A 24 -10.60 21.70 -9.93
CA HIS A 24 -11.67 21.63 -10.90
C HIS A 24 -12.77 20.66 -10.43
N ARG A 25 -14.00 21.07 -10.60
CA ARG A 25 -15.16 20.24 -10.41
C ARG A 25 -16.17 20.54 -11.49
N ASP A 26 -16.55 19.50 -12.23
CA ASP A 26 -17.54 19.59 -13.34
C ASP A 26 -17.19 20.67 -14.37
N GLY A 27 -15.90 20.81 -14.71
CA GLY A 27 -15.39 21.81 -15.66
C GLY A 27 -15.27 23.24 -15.09
N GLN A 28 -15.60 23.45 -13.83
CA GLN A 28 -15.50 24.76 -13.17
C GLN A 28 -14.29 24.83 -12.23
N VAL A 29 -13.63 25.98 -12.19
CA VAL A 29 -12.57 26.27 -11.23
C VAL A 29 -13.19 26.57 -9.86
N CYS A 30 -12.87 25.76 -8.88
CA CYS A 30 -13.34 25.92 -7.51
C CYS A 30 -12.21 26.32 -6.59
N LEU A 31 -12.49 27.27 -5.71
CA LEU A 31 -11.56 27.69 -4.66
C LEU A 31 -12.11 27.27 -3.29
N ARG A 32 -11.27 26.70 -2.48
CA ARG A 32 -11.60 26.45 -1.07
C ARG A 32 -10.50 26.94 -0.14
N ARG A 33 -10.88 27.34 1.04
CA ARG A 33 -9.91 27.64 2.10
C ARG A 33 -9.14 26.35 2.42
N ARG A 34 -7.81 26.43 2.42
CA ARG A 34 -6.97 25.31 2.84
C ARG A 34 -7.18 25.06 4.33
N SER A 35 -7.80 23.93 4.65
CA SER A 35 -7.81 23.47 6.05
C SER A 35 -6.44 22.90 6.37
N ARG A 36 -5.88 23.27 7.51
CA ARG A 36 -4.71 22.54 8.03
C ARG A 36 -5.16 21.10 8.28
N ALA A 37 -4.50 20.16 7.64
CA ALA A 37 -4.72 18.75 7.94
C ALA A 37 -4.42 18.55 9.44
N ARG A 38 -5.44 18.14 10.20
CA ARG A 38 -5.20 17.68 11.56
C ARG A 38 -4.53 16.31 11.44
N TYR A 39 -3.29 16.25 11.88
CA TYR A 39 -2.59 14.98 12.00
C TYR A 39 -3.04 14.33 13.32
N PRO A 40 -3.83 13.24 13.28
CA PRO A 40 -4.41 12.67 14.49
C PRO A 40 -3.38 12.06 15.42
N GLY A 41 -2.16 11.79 14.93
CA GLY A 41 -1.07 11.28 15.77
C GLY A 41 -1.34 9.86 16.32
N THR A 42 -2.10 9.03 15.59
CA THR A 42 -2.29 7.64 16.03
C THR A 42 -0.96 6.90 16.05
N ALA A 43 -0.83 5.88 16.91
CA ALA A 43 0.39 5.09 17.04
C ALA A 43 0.89 4.58 15.68
N ALA A 44 0.01 4.03 14.85
CA ALA A 44 0.35 3.55 13.51
C ALA A 44 0.84 4.68 12.57
N GLN A 45 0.28 5.88 12.67
CA GLN A 45 0.74 7.03 11.88
C GLN A 45 2.11 7.52 12.35
N LEU A 46 2.36 7.52 13.66
CA LEU A 46 3.66 7.90 14.22
C LEU A 46 4.74 6.89 13.83
N GLU A 47 4.44 5.61 13.88
CA GLU A 47 5.32 4.53 13.43
C GLU A 47 5.66 4.68 11.93
N HIS A 48 4.67 4.82 11.07
CA HIS A 48 4.89 5.05 9.65
C HIS A 48 5.71 6.31 9.37
N LEU A 49 5.47 7.39 10.11
CA LEU A 49 6.25 8.62 10.01
C LEU A 49 7.70 8.41 10.47
N ALA A 50 7.91 7.61 11.53
CA ALA A 50 9.25 7.28 12.01
C ALA A 50 10.05 6.51 10.95
N VAL A 51 9.44 5.49 10.33
CA VAL A 51 10.05 4.76 9.21
C VAL A 51 10.39 5.70 8.05
N HIS A 52 9.46 6.58 7.68
CA HIS A 52 9.67 7.54 6.59
C HIS A 52 10.84 8.50 6.88
N ARG A 53 10.94 9.00 8.11
CA ARG A 53 12.05 9.86 8.54
C ARG A 53 13.39 9.13 8.50
N ARG A 54 13.43 7.86 8.93
CA ARG A 54 14.64 7.01 8.84
C ARG A 54 15.06 6.81 7.38
N ALA A 55 14.10 6.51 6.49
CA ALA A 55 14.36 6.38 5.06
C ALA A 55 14.95 7.65 4.45
N LEU A 56 14.39 8.82 4.77
CA LEU A 56 14.92 10.11 4.30
C LEU A 56 16.31 10.42 4.88
N ALA A 57 16.58 10.05 6.13
CA ALA A 57 17.90 10.20 6.73
C ALA A 57 18.92 9.29 6.03
N ALA A 58 18.57 8.04 5.79
CA ALA A 58 19.41 7.09 5.05
C ALA A 58 19.71 7.58 3.62
N TRP A 59 18.70 8.08 2.89
CA TRP A 59 18.89 8.70 1.58
C TRP A 59 19.91 9.83 1.59
N ARG A 60 19.83 10.73 2.57
CA ARG A 60 20.77 11.87 2.70
C ARG A 60 22.19 11.43 3.05
N GLY A 61 22.35 10.24 3.65
CA GLY A 61 23.65 9.65 3.96
C GLY A 61 24.31 8.93 2.77
N LEU A 62 23.60 8.73 1.66
CA LEU A 62 24.19 8.13 0.46
C LEU A 62 25.11 9.12 -0.25
N SER A 63 26.17 8.62 -0.88
CA SER A 63 27.00 9.44 -1.76
C SER A 63 26.22 9.91 -2.99
N HIS A 64 26.65 11.01 -3.59
CA HIS A 64 26.02 11.55 -4.80
C HIS A 64 25.98 10.51 -5.94
N ASP A 65 27.04 9.77 -6.14
CA ASP A 65 27.11 8.73 -7.18
C ASP A 65 26.05 7.64 -6.99
N VAL A 66 25.81 7.20 -5.74
CA VAL A 66 24.76 6.21 -5.43
C VAL A 66 23.38 6.82 -5.65
N GLN A 67 23.19 8.09 -5.31
CA GLN A 67 21.90 8.76 -5.56
C GLN A 67 21.63 8.89 -7.07
N GLU A 68 22.67 9.15 -7.89
CA GLU A 68 22.54 9.18 -9.36
C GLU A 68 22.20 7.81 -9.94
N VAL A 69 22.76 6.72 -9.40
CA VAL A 69 22.34 5.36 -9.80
C VAL A 69 20.87 5.13 -9.52
N TRP A 70 20.35 5.54 -8.35
CA TRP A 70 18.94 5.47 -8.03
C TRP A 70 18.07 6.32 -8.96
N ASN A 71 18.53 7.52 -9.32
CA ASN A 71 17.85 8.39 -10.29
C ASN A 71 17.76 7.74 -11.67
N GLY A 72 18.84 7.07 -12.11
CA GLY A 72 18.87 6.30 -13.36
C GLY A 72 17.83 5.19 -13.38
N TYR A 73 17.81 4.35 -12.34
CA TYR A 73 16.81 3.28 -12.24
C TYR A 73 15.38 3.79 -12.11
N ALA A 74 15.16 4.92 -11.46
CA ALA A 74 13.85 5.51 -11.34
C ALA A 74 13.25 5.93 -12.70
N GLN A 75 14.07 6.27 -13.68
CA GLN A 75 13.63 6.61 -15.03
C GLN A 75 13.14 5.39 -15.82
N GLU A 76 13.56 4.18 -15.44
CA GLU A 76 13.11 2.94 -16.06
C GLU A 76 11.76 2.44 -15.52
N VAL A 77 11.32 2.97 -14.38
CA VAL A 77 10.04 2.59 -13.77
C VAL A 77 8.88 3.24 -14.53
N GLU A 78 7.95 2.43 -15.02
CA GLU A 78 6.75 2.96 -15.65
C GLU A 78 5.96 3.86 -14.69
N PRO A 79 5.51 5.04 -15.14
CA PRO A 79 4.74 5.96 -14.32
C PRO A 79 3.40 5.35 -13.93
N HIS A 80 3.14 5.26 -12.64
CA HIS A 80 1.93 4.61 -12.11
C HIS A 80 0.64 5.40 -12.34
N ARG A 81 0.74 6.71 -12.43
CA ARG A 81 -0.35 7.65 -12.72
C ARG A 81 0.24 8.91 -13.31
N PRO A 82 -0.09 9.27 -14.54
CA PRO A 82 0.12 10.63 -14.98
C PRO A 82 -0.81 11.53 -14.16
N PRO A 83 -0.31 12.48 -13.35
CA PRO A 83 -1.13 13.59 -12.93
C PRO A 83 -1.32 14.44 -14.17
N PHE A 84 -2.54 14.61 -14.64
CA PHE A 84 -2.84 15.51 -15.76
C PHE A 84 -2.03 15.16 -17.02
N ASP A 85 -2.47 14.66 -18.01
CA ASP A 85 -1.91 14.37 -19.36
C ASP A 85 -0.36 14.25 -19.50
N GLY A 86 0.40 14.37 -18.41
CA GLY A 86 1.85 14.26 -18.33
C GLY A 86 2.32 12.95 -17.70
N LYS A 87 3.45 12.42 -18.19
CA LYS A 87 4.12 11.27 -17.53
C LYS A 87 4.74 11.74 -16.22
N ALA A 88 4.21 11.30 -15.08
CA ALA A 88 4.84 11.53 -13.78
C ALA A 88 5.91 10.46 -13.53
N TRP A 89 7.16 10.86 -13.63
CA TRP A 89 8.28 10.01 -13.30
C TRP A 89 8.49 9.96 -11.80
N ILE A 90 8.80 8.78 -11.28
CA ILE A 90 9.24 8.63 -9.90
C ILE A 90 10.68 9.15 -9.78
N SER A 91 11.01 9.85 -8.70
CA SER A 91 12.39 10.22 -8.43
C SER A 91 13.17 9.08 -7.79
N GLY A 92 14.51 9.07 -7.93
CA GLY A 92 15.35 8.08 -7.25
C GLY A 92 15.15 8.05 -5.74
N GLN A 93 14.95 9.21 -5.12
CA GLN A 93 14.60 9.29 -3.70
C GLN A 93 13.28 8.57 -3.39
N ASN A 94 12.25 8.74 -4.20
CA ASN A 94 10.97 8.08 -3.98
C ASN A 94 11.07 6.56 -4.18
N LEU A 95 11.87 6.12 -5.16
CA LEU A 95 12.13 4.71 -5.40
C LEU A 95 12.88 4.09 -4.20
N PHE A 96 13.93 4.74 -3.71
CA PHE A 96 14.67 4.34 -2.51
C PHE A 96 13.76 4.26 -1.28
N VAL A 97 12.97 5.30 -1.03
CA VAL A 97 12.04 5.35 0.12
C VAL A 97 11.01 4.22 0.01
N SER A 98 10.52 3.91 -1.19
CA SER A 98 9.61 2.78 -1.40
C SER A 98 10.25 1.44 -1.04
N ALA A 99 11.48 1.20 -1.49
CA ALA A 99 12.24 0.00 -1.16
C ALA A 99 12.52 -0.10 0.35
N TYR A 100 12.95 0.99 0.99
CA TYR A 100 13.18 1.05 2.43
C TYR A 100 11.92 0.68 3.24
N HIS A 101 10.78 1.23 2.86
CA HIS A 101 9.50 0.87 3.48
C HIS A 101 9.12 -0.60 3.23
N GLY A 102 9.51 -1.17 2.08
CA GLY A 102 9.34 -2.60 1.80
C GLY A 102 10.07 -3.45 2.81
N PHE A 103 11.37 -3.22 2.99
CA PHE A 103 12.17 -3.94 3.98
C PHE A 103 11.63 -3.78 5.40
N CYS A 104 11.34 -2.57 5.84
CA CYS A 104 10.73 -2.37 7.16
C CYS A 104 9.40 -3.12 7.35
N THR A 105 8.61 -3.27 6.28
CA THR A 105 7.36 -4.06 6.34
C THR A 105 7.64 -5.55 6.52
N LEU A 106 8.77 -6.05 6.00
CA LEU A 106 9.22 -7.43 6.19
C LEU A 106 9.90 -7.67 7.55
N GLY A 107 10.06 -6.62 8.36
CA GLY A 107 10.79 -6.68 9.63
C GLY A 107 12.30 -6.55 9.47
N ASP A 108 12.76 -6.10 8.31
CA ASP A 108 14.17 -5.90 7.99
C ASP A 108 14.49 -4.39 7.97
N GLU A 109 15.57 -3.99 8.64
CA GLU A 109 15.94 -2.57 8.80
C GLU A 109 17.21 -2.20 8.02
N HIS A 110 17.62 -2.98 7.04
CA HIS A 110 18.81 -2.63 6.25
C HIS A 110 18.51 -1.52 5.22
N VAL A 111 19.58 -0.82 4.84
CA VAL A 111 19.52 0.22 3.81
C VAL A 111 19.45 -0.44 2.43
N PRO A 112 18.46 -0.12 1.59
CA PRO A 112 18.34 -0.71 0.26
C PRO A 112 19.60 -0.43 -0.61
N VAL A 113 20.06 -1.45 -1.28
CA VAL A 113 21.11 -1.31 -2.29
C VAL A 113 20.46 -0.94 -3.63
N ALA A 114 21.06 0.00 -4.36
CA ALA A 114 20.56 0.40 -5.65
C ALA A 114 20.55 -0.80 -6.62
N CYS A 115 19.39 -1.13 -7.13
CA CYS A 115 19.20 -2.19 -8.10
C CYS A 115 18.13 -1.80 -9.11
N ARG A 116 18.24 -2.38 -10.31
CA ARG A 116 17.26 -2.18 -11.37
C ARG A 116 15.89 -2.64 -10.89
N PHE A 117 14.85 -1.86 -11.20
CA PHE A 117 13.49 -2.27 -10.94
C PHE A 117 13.11 -3.41 -11.88
N GLU A 118 13.07 -4.61 -11.34
CA GLU A 118 12.42 -5.75 -11.99
C GLU A 118 10.97 -5.75 -11.54
N GLY A 119 10.04 -5.83 -12.47
CA GLY A 119 8.61 -5.81 -12.15
C GLY A 119 8.27 -6.95 -11.19
N VAL A 120 7.68 -6.62 -10.04
CA VAL A 120 7.14 -7.63 -9.13
C VAL A 120 5.92 -8.27 -9.82
N PRO A 121 5.83 -9.60 -9.88
CA PRO A 121 4.76 -10.28 -10.61
C PRO A 121 3.39 -9.88 -10.07
N ALA A 122 2.42 -9.81 -10.98
CA ALA A 122 1.03 -9.62 -10.58
C ALA A 122 0.51 -10.92 -9.95
N ALA A 123 -0.01 -10.82 -8.75
CA ALA A 123 -0.61 -11.94 -8.04
C ALA A 123 -2.08 -11.70 -7.75
N ALA A 124 -2.87 -12.76 -7.79
CA ALA A 124 -4.28 -12.73 -7.45
C ALA A 124 -4.59 -13.85 -6.45
N VAL A 125 -5.45 -13.57 -5.47
CA VAL A 125 -6.02 -14.63 -4.61
C VAL A 125 -7.17 -15.27 -5.37
N VAL A 126 -7.09 -16.57 -5.53
CA VAL A 126 -8.11 -17.38 -6.21
C VAL A 126 -8.99 -18.15 -5.23
N GLY A 127 -8.48 -18.39 -4.01
CA GLY A 127 -9.22 -19.06 -2.96
C GLY A 127 -8.75 -18.63 -1.57
N VAL A 128 -9.64 -18.75 -0.59
CA VAL A 128 -9.31 -18.54 0.82
C VAL A 128 -10.05 -19.56 1.67
N VAL A 129 -9.32 -20.15 2.61
CA VAL A 129 -9.88 -20.98 3.68
C VAL A 129 -9.54 -20.31 5.00
N ALA A 130 -10.53 -20.19 5.88
CA ALA A 130 -10.33 -19.70 7.24
C ALA A 130 -10.45 -20.85 8.23
N VAL A 131 -9.55 -20.86 9.20
CA VAL A 131 -9.56 -21.80 10.31
C VAL A 131 -9.46 -21.00 11.59
N GLU A 132 -10.32 -21.30 12.54
CA GLU A 132 -10.26 -20.68 13.86
C GLU A 132 -9.46 -21.57 14.81
N GLU A 133 -8.37 -21.04 15.36
CA GLU A 133 -7.54 -21.69 16.36
C GLU A 133 -7.52 -20.85 17.65
N GLY A 134 -8.41 -21.17 18.59
CA GLY A 134 -8.55 -20.41 19.83
C GLY A 134 -9.01 -18.98 19.58
N ASP A 135 -8.15 -17.99 19.83
CA ASP A 135 -8.42 -16.56 19.61
C ASP A 135 -7.79 -16.02 18.32
N GLU A 136 -7.20 -16.89 17.52
CA GLU A 136 -6.58 -16.54 16.24
C GLU A 136 -7.45 -16.97 15.06
N LEU A 137 -7.47 -16.15 14.02
CA LEU A 137 -8.02 -16.49 12.73
C LEU A 137 -6.86 -16.76 11.76
N GLU A 138 -6.68 -18.02 11.42
CA GLU A 138 -5.74 -18.45 10.40
C GLU A 138 -6.41 -18.37 9.03
N LEU A 139 -5.82 -17.62 8.13
CA LEU A 139 -6.26 -17.44 6.76
C LEU A 139 -5.27 -18.11 5.83
N ARG A 140 -5.73 -19.08 5.05
CA ARG A 140 -4.95 -19.81 4.04
C ARG A 140 -5.37 -19.33 2.67
N PHE A 141 -4.45 -18.69 1.95
CA PHE A 141 -4.71 -18.12 0.64
C PHE A 141 -4.11 -18.99 -0.45
N GLU A 142 -4.90 -19.29 -1.48
CA GLU A 142 -4.39 -19.78 -2.75
C GLU A 142 -4.09 -18.57 -3.65
N VAL A 143 -2.83 -18.41 -4.00
CA VAL A 143 -2.34 -17.26 -4.78
C VAL A 143 -1.90 -17.72 -6.15
N ALA A 144 -2.50 -17.17 -7.20
CA ALA A 144 -2.08 -17.39 -8.59
C ALA A 144 -1.11 -16.29 -9.05
N GLY A 145 -0.27 -16.62 -10.06
CA GLY A 145 0.65 -15.68 -10.69
C GLY A 145 2.06 -15.65 -10.09
N VAL A 146 2.31 -16.36 -8.99
CA VAL A 146 3.63 -16.44 -8.31
C VAL A 146 4.00 -17.91 -8.10
N GLN A 147 4.01 -18.69 -9.18
CA GLN A 147 4.33 -20.12 -9.10
C GLN A 147 5.76 -20.37 -9.60
N GLY A 148 6.48 -21.24 -8.91
CA GLY A 148 7.81 -21.70 -9.31
C GLY A 148 8.93 -21.22 -8.39
N ALA A 149 10.19 -21.42 -8.80
CA ALA A 149 11.38 -21.15 -8.01
C ALA A 149 11.51 -19.67 -7.57
N ASP A 150 10.88 -18.76 -8.29
CA ASP A 150 10.91 -17.33 -7.98
C ASP A 150 9.97 -16.94 -6.84
N GLY A 151 9.07 -17.79 -6.42
CA GLY A 151 8.13 -17.52 -5.33
C GLY A 151 8.82 -17.28 -3.98
N SER A 152 10.00 -17.89 -3.73
CA SER A 152 10.80 -17.70 -2.52
C SER A 152 11.28 -16.26 -2.31
N ARG A 153 11.37 -15.50 -3.39
CA ARG A 153 11.77 -14.09 -3.39
C ARG A 153 10.66 -13.17 -2.89
N TYR A 154 9.40 -13.59 -2.95
CA TYR A 154 8.26 -12.72 -2.67
C TYR A 154 7.56 -13.08 -1.37
N ARG A 155 7.22 -12.06 -0.59
CA ARG A 155 6.39 -12.19 0.60
C ARG A 155 5.11 -11.39 0.45
N MET A 156 4.01 -11.95 0.90
CA MET A 156 2.71 -11.31 0.83
C MET A 156 2.47 -10.49 2.11
N TYR A 157 2.25 -9.19 1.93
CA TYR A 157 1.82 -8.28 2.99
C TYR A 157 0.44 -7.74 2.65
N GLY A 158 -0.45 -7.76 3.61
CA GLY A 158 -1.82 -7.37 3.36
C GLY A 158 -2.51 -6.66 4.50
N GLN A 159 -3.72 -6.28 4.21
CA GLN A 159 -4.69 -5.81 5.19
C GLN A 159 -5.95 -6.63 5.02
N VAL A 160 -6.52 -7.07 6.12
CA VAL A 160 -7.76 -7.81 6.18
C VAL A 160 -8.81 -7.05 6.96
N GLN A 161 -10.06 -7.20 6.55
CA GLN A 161 -11.25 -6.71 7.25
C GLN A 161 -12.30 -7.81 7.19
N VAL A 162 -12.96 -8.06 8.29
CA VAL A 162 -14.07 -9.02 8.38
C VAL A 162 -15.37 -8.24 8.56
N SER A 163 -16.40 -8.61 7.83
CA SER A 163 -17.76 -8.08 7.94
C SER A 163 -18.78 -9.21 8.05
N ASP A 164 -20.00 -8.88 8.39
CA ASP A 164 -21.10 -9.84 8.34
C ASP A 164 -21.25 -10.43 6.94
N TYR A 165 -21.71 -11.68 6.88
CA TYR A 165 -21.86 -12.43 5.63
C TYR A 165 -22.72 -11.66 4.60
N GLY A 166 -22.20 -11.56 3.38
CA GLY A 166 -22.85 -10.84 2.27
C GLY A 166 -22.71 -9.31 2.33
N PHE A 167 -22.00 -8.77 3.31
CA PHE A 167 -21.77 -7.32 3.39
C PHE A 167 -20.40 -6.94 2.79
N GLY A 168 -20.37 -5.75 2.18
CA GLY A 168 -19.14 -5.18 1.63
C GLY A 168 -18.23 -4.55 2.70
N THR A 169 -17.12 -3.97 2.24
CA THR A 169 -16.19 -3.24 3.10
C THR A 169 -16.88 -2.05 3.79
N SER A 170 -16.56 -1.83 5.05
CA SER A 170 -17.09 -0.70 5.82
C SER A 170 -15.98 0.19 6.35
N SER A 171 -16.16 1.52 6.25
CA SER A 171 -15.25 2.50 6.86
C SER A 171 -15.30 2.48 8.39
N LYS A 172 -16.36 1.91 8.96
CA LYS A 172 -16.53 1.76 10.42
C LYS A 172 -15.75 0.58 10.99
N LEU A 173 -15.43 -0.42 10.15
CA LEU A 173 -14.68 -1.60 10.57
C LEU A 173 -13.17 -1.38 10.39
N LYS A 174 -12.41 -1.90 11.34
CA LYS A 174 -10.95 -1.76 11.31
C LYS A 174 -10.33 -2.69 10.28
N TRP A 175 -9.35 -2.19 9.56
CA TRP A 175 -8.40 -2.99 8.78
C TRP A 175 -7.24 -3.42 9.68
N ARG A 176 -6.86 -4.70 9.60
CA ARG A 176 -5.67 -5.23 10.26
C ARG A 176 -4.60 -5.54 9.24
N SER A 177 -3.39 -5.04 9.50
CA SER A 177 -2.21 -5.35 8.70
C SER A 177 -1.67 -6.71 9.12
N VAL A 178 -1.35 -7.54 8.14
CA VAL A 178 -0.87 -8.91 8.33
C VAL A 178 0.26 -9.18 7.34
N LEU A 179 1.32 -9.83 7.82
CA LEU A 179 2.40 -10.34 6.99
C LEU A 179 2.23 -11.87 6.91
N ALA A 180 2.40 -12.42 5.70
CA ALA A 180 2.35 -13.85 5.51
C ALA A 180 3.50 -14.57 6.23
N GLU A 181 3.20 -15.74 6.76
CA GLU A 181 4.20 -16.64 7.30
C GLU A 181 4.92 -17.33 6.13
N GLY A 182 6.22 -17.07 5.99
CA GLY A 182 7.01 -17.61 4.88
C GLY A 182 6.88 -16.82 3.58
N ASP A 183 7.32 -17.45 2.51
CA ASP A 183 7.32 -16.92 1.16
C ASP A 183 6.12 -17.41 0.34
N CYS A 184 6.04 -16.95 -0.91
CA CYS A 184 4.96 -17.36 -1.82
C CYS A 184 5.25 -18.66 -2.59
N CYS A 185 6.34 -19.38 -2.32
CA CYS A 185 6.60 -20.71 -2.88
C CYS A 185 5.72 -21.76 -2.24
N SER A 186 5.46 -21.62 -0.94
CA SER A 186 4.70 -22.58 -0.15
C SER A 186 3.22 -22.24 -0.22
N MET A 187 2.44 -23.03 -0.92
CA MET A 187 0.99 -22.89 -0.95
C MET A 187 0.32 -23.86 0.04
N PRO A 188 -0.70 -23.44 0.74
CA PRO A 188 -1.31 -22.11 0.77
C PRO A 188 -0.45 -21.08 1.54
N VAL A 189 -0.54 -19.82 1.15
CA VAL A 189 0.08 -18.73 1.90
C VAL A 189 -0.73 -18.47 3.16
N VAL A 190 -0.08 -18.57 4.32
CA VAL A 190 -0.73 -18.47 5.63
C VAL A 190 -0.57 -17.08 6.23
N MET A 191 -1.66 -16.53 6.73
CA MET A 191 -1.69 -15.30 7.52
C MET A 191 -2.47 -15.52 8.80
N ARG A 192 -1.95 -15.06 9.94
CA ARG A 192 -2.63 -15.15 11.23
C ARG A 192 -3.08 -13.80 11.71
N VAL A 193 -4.31 -13.73 12.18
CA VAL A 193 -4.91 -12.52 12.76
C VAL A 193 -5.23 -12.80 14.22
N PRO A 194 -4.37 -12.35 15.14
CA PRO A 194 -4.59 -12.56 16.57
C PRO A 194 -5.77 -11.69 17.05
N GLN A 195 -6.46 -12.17 18.07
CA GLN A 195 -7.56 -11.46 18.74
C GLN A 195 -8.64 -10.97 17.75
N TRP A 196 -8.91 -11.76 16.71
CA TRP A 196 -9.81 -11.34 15.65
C TRP A 196 -11.24 -11.08 16.13
N ARG A 197 -11.71 -11.82 17.13
CA ARG A 197 -13.03 -11.65 17.72
C ARG A 197 -13.17 -10.32 18.49
N GLU A 198 -12.09 -9.85 19.10
CA GLU A 198 -12.09 -8.55 19.79
C GLU A 198 -12.08 -7.38 18.77
N VAL A 199 -11.43 -7.58 17.65
CA VAL A 199 -11.32 -6.57 16.59
C VAL A 199 -12.65 -6.38 15.87
N TRP A 200 -13.36 -7.48 15.59
CA TRP A 200 -14.63 -7.49 14.86
C TRP A 200 -15.73 -8.16 15.69
N ARG A 201 -16.01 -7.59 16.85
CA ARG A 201 -16.94 -8.12 17.87
C ARG A 201 -18.33 -8.48 17.35
N ASN A 202 -18.82 -7.76 16.34
CA ASN A 202 -20.15 -7.99 15.77
C ASN A 202 -20.23 -9.25 14.91
N VAL A 203 -19.10 -9.75 14.42
CA VAL A 203 -18.99 -10.89 13.50
C VAL A 203 -18.58 -12.17 14.23
N GLY A 204 -17.98 -12.03 15.42
CA GLY A 204 -17.28 -13.12 16.12
C GLY A 204 -18.10 -14.34 16.54
N CYS A 205 -19.45 -14.31 16.43
CA CYS A 205 -20.31 -15.45 16.73
C CYS A 205 -20.86 -16.16 15.49
N ALA A 206 -20.61 -15.61 14.30
CA ALA A 206 -21.16 -16.15 13.07
C ALA A 206 -20.26 -17.26 12.51
N LYS A 207 -20.88 -18.38 12.10
CA LYS A 207 -20.18 -19.44 11.34
C LYS A 207 -19.84 -19.03 9.90
N ARG A 208 -20.32 -17.88 9.45
CA ARG A 208 -20.12 -17.32 8.10
C ARG A 208 -19.82 -15.85 8.20
N PHE A 209 -18.87 -15.38 7.42
CA PHE A 209 -18.54 -13.96 7.32
C PHE A 209 -17.97 -13.63 5.94
N SER A 210 -17.95 -12.35 5.59
CA SER A 210 -17.27 -11.86 4.40
C SER A 210 -15.90 -11.32 4.78
N LEU A 211 -14.87 -11.88 4.14
CA LEU A 211 -13.47 -11.47 4.29
C LEU A 211 -13.08 -10.55 3.15
N HIS A 212 -12.65 -9.37 3.49
CA HIS A 212 -12.11 -8.40 2.53
C HIS A 212 -10.60 -8.31 2.67
N VAL A 213 -9.91 -8.41 1.57
CA VAL A 213 -8.44 -8.39 1.56
C VAL A 213 -7.89 -7.33 0.62
N ARG A 214 -6.78 -6.75 1.03
CA ARG A 214 -5.91 -5.90 0.20
C ARG A 214 -4.51 -6.36 0.43
N PHE A 215 -3.82 -6.83 -0.59
CA PHE A 215 -2.44 -7.25 -0.40
C PHE A 215 -1.54 -6.79 -1.54
N VAL A 216 -0.26 -6.87 -1.29
CA VAL A 216 0.83 -6.56 -2.19
C VAL A 216 1.93 -7.57 -1.97
N LEU A 217 2.58 -7.99 -3.03
CA LEU A 217 3.83 -8.72 -2.93
C LEU A 217 4.97 -7.75 -2.68
N ILE A 218 5.88 -8.16 -1.81
CA ILE A 218 7.12 -7.44 -1.53
C ILE A 218 8.27 -8.36 -1.89
N ASP A 219 9.15 -7.89 -2.73
CA ASP A 219 10.39 -8.54 -3.05
C ASP A 219 11.34 -8.46 -1.84
N SER A 220 11.72 -9.60 -1.27
CA SER A 220 12.59 -9.67 -0.11
C SER A 220 14.03 -9.28 -0.38
N VAL A 221 14.45 -9.27 -1.65
CA VAL A 221 15.81 -8.91 -2.06
C VAL A 221 15.95 -7.40 -2.31
N THR A 222 14.94 -6.80 -2.93
CA THR A 222 15.01 -5.39 -3.35
C THR A 222 14.14 -4.45 -2.51
N GLY A 223 13.20 -4.98 -1.73
CA GLY A 223 12.20 -4.21 -1.01
C GLY A 223 11.11 -3.61 -1.91
N TYR A 224 11.16 -3.86 -3.22
CA TYR A 224 10.16 -3.33 -4.14
C TYR A 224 8.80 -3.97 -3.93
N ARG A 225 7.75 -3.18 -4.16
CA ARG A 225 6.37 -3.61 -4.00
C ARG A 225 5.69 -3.76 -5.34
N GLY A 226 4.94 -4.85 -5.47
CA GLY A 226 4.13 -5.11 -6.65
C GLY A 226 2.81 -4.34 -6.66
N GLN A 227 2.00 -4.67 -7.65
CA GLN A 227 0.66 -4.14 -7.77
C GLN A 227 -0.23 -4.59 -6.61
N ARG A 228 -1.13 -3.70 -6.16
CA ARG A 228 -2.05 -4.01 -5.07
C ARG A 228 -3.25 -4.79 -5.60
N PHE A 229 -3.46 -5.96 -5.05
CA PHE A 229 -4.69 -6.73 -5.21
C PHE A 229 -5.76 -6.33 -4.19
N ARG A 230 -7.03 -6.46 -4.58
CA ARG A 230 -8.19 -6.32 -3.69
C ARG A 230 -9.19 -7.42 -4.04
N GLY A 231 -9.72 -8.07 -3.01
CA GLY A 231 -10.72 -9.12 -3.16
C GLY A 231 -11.66 -9.17 -1.97
N SER A 232 -12.80 -9.83 -2.17
CA SER A 232 -13.76 -10.14 -1.12
C SER A 232 -14.18 -11.59 -1.30
N PHE A 233 -14.22 -12.33 -0.22
CA PHE A 233 -14.52 -13.76 -0.19
C PHE A 233 -15.53 -14.05 0.91
N ASP A 234 -16.50 -14.87 0.61
CA ASP A 234 -17.42 -15.40 1.61
C ASP A 234 -16.81 -16.68 2.19
N VAL A 235 -16.64 -16.70 3.50
CA VAL A 235 -15.93 -17.73 4.23
C VAL A 235 -16.87 -18.38 5.24
N MET A 236 -16.72 -19.69 5.40
CA MET A 236 -17.42 -20.52 6.39
C MET A 236 -16.39 -21.31 7.19
N PHE A 237 -16.63 -21.49 8.50
CA PHE A 237 -15.90 -22.41 9.39
C PHE A 237 -16.46 -23.82 9.31
#